data_7fd417f34b0b0bfb1b9fde57b02a96aa
#
_entry.id   7fd417f34b0b0bfb1b9fde57b02a96aa
#
_cell.length_a   1.000
_cell.length_b   1.000
_cell.length_c   1.000
_cell.angle_alpha   90.00
_cell.angle_beta   90.00
_cell.angle_gamma   90.00
#
_symmetry.space_group_name_H-M   'P 1'
#
loop_
_entity.id
_entity.type
_entity.pdbx_description
1 polymer ?
#
loop_
_entity_poly.entity_id
_entity_poly.type
_entity_poly.pdbx_seq_one_letter_code
_entity_poly.pdbx_strand_id
1 'polypeptide(L)'
;MVSSPAQDKRWWARRDCRAFAGTCESNVNGHPIRVSSNKRTSTDQVLTLPVFNDLACKDQIAVEDALSGHPPLNLSQWSQQMKVAEGKLDACIWFCGDIWDHTAPSVIVEEAGGRFSDHSGGSRLDSRTAIYSNGARHNKILESLKKFQPDGQLSLYISAPNF
;
A
#
# COMPACT_ATOMS: atom_id res chain seq x y z
N MET A 1 -3.37 -13.83 -5.87
CA MET A 1 -4.72 -13.40 -6.30
C MET A 1 -5.41 -12.73 -5.13
N VAL A 2 -6.12 -11.62 -5.39
CA VAL A 2 -6.99 -10.89 -4.44
C VAL A 2 -8.38 -10.84 -5.05
N SER A 3 -9.43 -11.07 -4.26
CA SER A 3 -10.82 -10.98 -4.73
C SER A 3 -11.64 -10.13 -3.77
N SER A 4 -12.51 -9.30 -4.34
CA SER A 4 -13.50 -8.49 -3.64
C SER A 4 -14.89 -8.81 -4.21
N PRO A 5 -15.58 -9.85 -3.72
CA PRO A 5 -16.87 -10.27 -4.26
C PRO A 5 -17.93 -9.16 -4.17
N ALA A 6 -17.92 -8.38 -3.09
CA ALA A 6 -18.86 -7.26 -2.93
C ALA A 6 -18.72 -6.15 -4.00
N GLN A 7 -17.58 -6.10 -4.68
CA GLN A 7 -17.32 -5.15 -5.77
C GLN A 7 -17.28 -5.83 -7.14
N ASP A 8 -17.54 -7.13 -7.18
CA ASP A 8 -17.35 -7.99 -8.36
C ASP A 8 -15.99 -7.79 -9.01
N LYS A 9 -14.93 -7.80 -8.20
CA LYS A 9 -13.57 -7.56 -8.67
C LYS A 9 -12.61 -8.64 -8.23
N ARG A 10 -11.69 -8.96 -9.13
CA ARG A 10 -10.57 -9.86 -8.89
C ARG A 10 -9.31 -9.29 -9.52
N TRP A 11 -8.18 -9.45 -8.80
CA TRP A 11 -6.85 -9.08 -9.26
C TRP A 11 -5.93 -10.28 -9.11
N TRP A 12 -5.07 -10.49 -10.10
CA TRP A 12 -4.11 -11.58 -10.07
C TRP A 12 -2.82 -11.22 -10.79
N ALA A 13 -1.76 -11.85 -10.39
CA ALA A 13 -0.47 -11.79 -11.05
C ALA A 13 0.27 -13.11 -10.89
N ARG A 14 1.21 -13.33 -11.77
CA ARG A 14 2.25 -14.34 -11.68
C ARG A 14 3.57 -13.64 -11.89
N ARG A 15 4.60 -14.02 -11.16
CA ARG A 15 5.97 -13.50 -11.32
C ARG A 15 6.39 -13.54 -12.79
N ASP A 16 6.92 -12.43 -13.27
CA ASP A 16 7.38 -12.19 -14.66
C ASP A 16 6.27 -12.26 -15.72
N CYS A 17 5.00 -12.14 -15.34
CA CYS A 17 3.87 -12.32 -16.26
C CYS A 17 2.85 -11.16 -16.25
N ARG A 18 3.17 -10.03 -15.66
CA ARG A 18 2.28 -8.87 -15.46
C ARG A 18 1.13 -9.13 -14.48
N ALA A 19 0.45 -8.06 -14.14
CA ALA A 19 -0.76 -8.06 -13.31
C ALA A 19 -2.01 -7.79 -14.15
N PHE A 20 -3.13 -8.36 -13.71
CA PHE A 20 -4.42 -8.28 -14.39
C PHE A 20 -5.54 -7.98 -13.38
N ALA A 21 -6.61 -7.36 -13.87
CA ALA A 21 -7.86 -7.18 -13.15
C ALA A 21 -9.05 -7.64 -14.00
N GLY A 22 -10.10 -8.12 -13.33
CA GLY A 22 -11.33 -8.58 -13.98
C GLY A 22 -12.46 -8.74 -12.96
N THR A 23 -13.55 -9.37 -13.38
CA THR A 23 -14.68 -9.70 -12.50
C THR A 23 -14.45 -11.01 -11.76
N CYS A 24 -15.20 -11.25 -10.68
CA CYS A 24 -15.13 -12.50 -9.94
C CYS A 24 -15.64 -13.70 -10.75
N GLU A 25 -16.56 -13.49 -11.68
CA GLU A 25 -17.16 -14.56 -12.48
C GLU A 25 -16.27 -15.02 -13.64
N SER A 26 -15.40 -14.16 -14.15
CA SER A 26 -14.58 -14.49 -15.31
C SER A 26 -13.15 -14.83 -14.93
N ASN A 27 -12.77 -16.08 -14.98
CA ASN A 27 -11.36 -16.48 -14.89
C ASN A 27 -10.55 -16.19 -16.16
N VAL A 28 -11.16 -15.67 -17.22
CA VAL A 28 -10.57 -15.63 -18.57
C VAL A 28 -10.48 -14.22 -19.17
N ASN A 29 -11.27 -13.26 -18.73
CA ASN A 29 -11.39 -11.93 -19.38
C ASN A 29 -10.81 -10.78 -18.53
N GLY A 30 -9.64 -10.99 -17.94
CA GLY A 30 -8.94 -9.89 -17.27
C GLY A 30 -8.23 -8.97 -18.27
N HIS A 31 -8.15 -7.70 -17.93
CA HIS A 31 -7.31 -6.74 -18.62
C HIS A 31 -6.01 -6.50 -17.85
N PRO A 32 -4.89 -6.23 -18.54
CA PRO A 32 -3.64 -5.90 -17.87
C PRO A 32 -3.77 -4.57 -17.14
N ILE A 33 -3.21 -4.51 -15.93
CA ILE A 33 -3.19 -3.29 -15.11
C ILE A 33 -1.75 -2.82 -14.93
N ARG A 34 -1.60 -1.52 -14.69
CA ARG A 34 -0.32 -0.88 -14.41
C ARG A 34 -0.49 0.23 -13.38
N VAL A 35 0.54 0.42 -12.58
CA VAL A 35 0.65 1.58 -11.68
C VAL A 35 0.67 2.89 -12.47
N SER A 36 0.36 4.00 -11.80
CA SER A 36 0.41 5.33 -12.41
C SER A 36 1.83 5.67 -12.88
N SER A 37 1.93 6.42 -13.96
CA SER A 37 3.19 6.99 -14.44
C SER A 37 3.48 8.37 -13.84
N ASN A 38 2.70 8.80 -12.84
CA ASN A 38 2.77 10.11 -12.25
C ASN A 38 4.09 10.31 -11.49
N LYS A 39 4.86 11.31 -11.89
CA LYS A 39 6.12 11.72 -11.26
C LYS A 39 6.01 13.05 -10.52
N ARG A 40 4.85 13.71 -10.58
CA ARG A 40 4.67 15.08 -10.07
C ARG A 40 4.29 15.09 -8.59
N THR A 41 4.80 16.06 -7.85
CA THR A 41 4.58 16.26 -6.42
C THR A 41 3.22 16.85 -6.05
N SER A 42 2.61 17.59 -6.97
CA SER A 42 1.42 18.41 -6.68
C SER A 42 0.08 17.70 -6.90
N THR A 43 0.10 16.50 -7.47
CA THR A 43 -1.11 15.72 -7.78
C THR A 43 -1.05 14.30 -7.23
N ASP A 44 -0.14 14.04 -6.29
CA ASP A 44 0.05 12.71 -5.74
C ASP A 44 -1.15 12.30 -4.89
N GLN A 45 -1.66 11.13 -5.19
CA GLN A 45 -2.66 10.48 -4.37
C GLN A 45 -1.96 9.44 -3.48
N VAL A 46 -1.56 9.88 -2.30
CA VAL A 46 -1.00 9.01 -1.26
C VAL A 46 -2.04 8.79 -0.19
N LEU A 47 -2.28 7.55 0.16
CA LEU A 47 -3.19 7.16 1.22
C LEU A 47 -2.41 6.48 2.34
N THR A 48 -2.62 6.93 3.56
CA THR A 48 -2.22 6.20 4.76
C THR A 48 -3.41 5.44 5.33
N LEU A 49 -3.19 4.21 5.76
CA LEU A 49 -4.22 3.40 6.39
C LEU A 49 -4.00 3.38 7.91
N PRO A 50 -5.04 3.68 8.69
CA PRO A 50 -4.93 3.82 10.13
C PRO A 50 -4.50 2.52 10.80
N VAL A 51 -3.74 2.67 11.87
CA VAL A 51 -3.60 1.63 12.88
C VAL A 51 -4.86 1.66 13.74
N PHE A 52 -5.44 0.51 14.04
CA PHE A 52 -6.68 0.38 14.82
C PHE A 52 -6.52 0.67 16.33
N ASN A 53 -5.54 1.49 16.73
CA ASN A 53 -5.27 1.87 18.13
C ASN A 53 -5.19 3.38 18.28
N ASP A 54 -5.80 3.92 19.33
CA ASP A 54 -5.86 5.36 19.63
C ASP A 54 -4.50 6.09 19.72
N LEU A 55 -3.44 5.37 20.03
CA LEU A 55 -2.07 5.92 20.11
C LEU A 55 -1.44 6.18 18.72
N ALA A 56 -1.81 5.40 17.74
CA ALA A 56 -1.26 5.52 16.39
C ALA A 56 -1.85 6.69 15.59
N CYS A 57 -2.94 7.25 16.05
CA CYS A 57 -3.62 8.34 15.36
C CYS A 57 -2.77 9.62 15.26
N LYS A 58 -1.92 9.90 16.23
CA LYS A 58 -1.06 11.10 16.23
C LYS A 58 0.11 10.96 15.24
N ASP A 59 0.75 9.81 15.22
CA ASP A 59 1.85 9.56 14.30
C ASP A 59 1.35 9.44 12.86
N GLN A 60 0.17 8.89 12.66
CA GLN A 60 -0.49 8.85 11.37
C GLN A 60 -0.78 10.26 10.84
N ILE A 61 -1.36 11.15 11.65
CA ILE A 61 -1.63 12.54 11.28
C ILE A 61 -0.32 13.23 10.89
N ALA A 62 0.74 13.05 11.67
CA ALA A 62 2.04 13.64 11.38
C ALA A 62 2.66 13.10 10.07
N VAL A 63 2.48 11.81 9.78
CA VAL A 63 2.91 11.20 8.52
C VAL A 63 2.04 11.70 7.36
N GLU A 64 0.75 11.81 7.54
CA GLU A 64 -0.18 12.37 6.55
C GLU A 64 0.16 13.82 6.23
N ASP A 65 0.41 14.65 7.22
CA ASP A 65 0.82 16.06 7.05
C ASP A 65 2.16 16.16 6.31
N ALA A 66 3.10 15.28 6.61
CA ALA A 66 4.42 15.29 5.95
C ALA A 66 4.41 14.76 4.51
N LEU A 67 3.48 13.85 4.21
CA LEU A 67 3.39 13.23 2.88
C LEU A 67 2.38 13.91 1.97
N SER A 68 1.38 14.58 2.52
CA SER A 68 0.21 14.82 1.72
C SER A 68 0.03 16.23 1.27
N GLY A 69 0.03 17.21 1.94
CA GLY A 69 -0.67 18.37 1.42
C GLY A 69 -2.01 18.03 0.70
N HIS A 70 -2.58 16.84 0.90
CA HIS A 70 -3.77 16.33 0.22
C HIS A 70 -4.84 15.90 1.22
N PRO A 71 -6.14 16.19 0.92
CA PRO A 71 -7.23 15.79 1.79
C PRO A 71 -7.29 14.25 1.91
N PRO A 72 -7.63 13.73 3.09
CA PRO A 72 -7.76 12.29 3.28
C PRO A 72 -8.83 11.73 2.34
N LEU A 73 -8.45 10.74 1.55
CA LEU A 73 -9.38 9.98 0.74
C LEU A 73 -10.31 9.17 1.66
N ASN A 74 -11.58 9.11 1.30
CA ASN A 74 -12.58 8.35 2.06
C ASN A 74 -12.13 6.91 2.30
N LEU A 75 -11.86 6.57 3.57
CA LEU A 75 -11.21 5.35 4.01
C LEU A 75 -12.08 4.09 3.93
N SER A 76 -13.33 4.20 3.48
CA SER A 76 -14.31 3.10 3.50
C SER A 76 -14.07 1.99 2.47
N GLN A 77 -13.01 2.06 1.67
CA GLN A 77 -12.79 1.08 0.60
C GLN A 77 -11.60 0.18 0.90
N TRP A 78 -11.87 -1.09 1.16
CA TRP A 78 -10.91 -2.18 1.16
C TRP A 78 -10.17 -2.25 -0.19
N SER A 79 -8.97 -2.83 -0.22
CA SER A 79 -8.17 -3.03 -1.45
C SER A 79 -7.43 -1.79 -1.98
N GLN A 80 -6.93 -0.94 -1.11
CA GLN A 80 -6.17 0.26 -1.51
C GLN A 80 -4.89 -0.09 -2.28
N GLN A 81 -4.22 -1.19 -1.94
CA GLN A 81 -3.07 -1.71 -2.67
C GLN A 81 -3.44 -2.00 -4.14
N MET A 82 -4.66 -2.48 -4.38
CA MET A 82 -5.13 -2.76 -5.73
C MET A 82 -5.40 -1.47 -6.53
N LYS A 83 -5.77 -0.38 -5.85
CA LYS A 83 -5.85 0.94 -6.50
C LYS A 83 -4.48 1.46 -6.92
N VAL A 84 -3.43 1.16 -6.17
CA VAL A 84 -2.05 1.44 -6.61
C VAL A 84 -1.72 0.61 -7.84
N ALA A 85 -2.00 -0.69 -7.84
CA ALA A 85 -1.76 -1.57 -8.98
C ALA A 85 -2.53 -1.15 -10.25
N GLU A 86 -3.74 -0.59 -10.08
CA GLU A 86 -4.56 -0.05 -11.18
C GLU A 86 -4.17 1.39 -11.59
N GLY A 87 -3.18 2.00 -10.96
CA GLY A 87 -2.75 3.38 -11.25
C GLY A 87 -3.71 4.47 -10.78
N LYS A 88 -4.66 4.13 -9.90
CA LYS A 88 -5.66 5.04 -9.31
C LYS A 88 -5.16 5.77 -8.06
N LEU A 89 -4.11 5.23 -7.44
CA LEU A 89 -3.35 5.83 -6.35
C LEU A 89 -1.87 5.78 -6.71
N ASP A 90 -1.12 6.77 -6.28
CA ASP A 90 0.33 6.80 -6.47
C ASP A 90 1.05 5.98 -5.39
N ALA A 91 0.51 5.97 -4.18
CA ALA A 91 0.99 5.13 -3.09
C ALA A 91 -0.09 4.86 -2.04
N CYS A 92 0.11 3.79 -1.27
CA CYS A 92 -0.59 3.58 -0.03
C CYS A 92 0.36 3.00 1.03
N ILE A 93 0.17 3.43 2.28
CA ILE A 93 1.03 3.07 3.40
C ILE A 93 0.17 2.39 4.46
N TRP A 94 0.59 1.20 4.86
CA TRP A 94 -0.03 0.41 5.92
C TRP A 94 0.85 0.42 7.16
N PHE A 95 0.26 0.70 8.31
CA PHE A 95 0.91 0.63 9.62
C PHE A 95 0.49 -0.59 10.44
N CYS A 96 -0.30 -1.47 9.86
CA CYS A 96 -0.74 -2.73 10.45
C CYS A 96 -0.93 -3.77 9.37
N GLY A 97 -1.23 -4.97 9.76
CA GLY A 97 -1.48 -6.10 8.86
C GLY A 97 -0.52 -7.24 9.13
N ASP A 98 -0.93 -8.39 8.72
CA ASP A 98 -0.17 -9.62 8.85
C ASP A 98 0.34 -10.08 7.48
N ILE A 99 1.15 -11.11 7.48
CA ILE A 99 1.79 -11.63 6.26
C ILE A 99 0.79 -11.94 5.13
N TRP A 100 -0.39 -12.43 5.47
CA TRP A 100 -1.45 -12.74 4.49
C TRP A 100 -2.07 -11.50 3.85
N ASP A 101 -2.07 -10.35 4.55
CA ASP A 101 -2.58 -9.07 4.01
C ASP A 101 -1.65 -8.49 2.95
N HIS A 102 -0.37 -8.86 2.99
CA HIS A 102 0.68 -8.29 2.15
C HIS A 102 1.18 -9.22 1.04
N THR A 103 1.07 -10.55 1.22
CA THR A 103 1.69 -11.52 0.30
C THR A 103 1.15 -11.43 -1.14
N ALA A 104 -0.16 -11.46 -1.33
CA ALA A 104 -0.72 -11.38 -2.67
C ALA A 104 -0.67 -9.94 -3.24
N PRO A 105 -0.99 -8.88 -2.47
CA PRO A 105 -0.88 -7.52 -2.95
C PRO A 105 0.53 -7.12 -3.39
N SER A 106 1.59 -7.54 -2.67
CA SER A 106 2.96 -7.20 -3.05
C SER A 106 3.31 -7.69 -4.46
N VAL A 107 3.00 -8.95 -4.75
CA VAL A 107 3.24 -9.52 -6.09
C VAL A 107 2.43 -8.79 -7.15
N ILE A 108 1.16 -8.49 -6.89
CA ILE A 108 0.29 -7.81 -7.87
C ILE A 108 0.80 -6.41 -8.17
N VAL A 109 1.20 -5.64 -7.15
CA VAL A 109 1.73 -4.28 -7.34
C VAL A 109 3.07 -4.31 -8.07
N GLU A 110 3.97 -5.22 -7.74
CA GLU A 110 5.26 -5.36 -8.42
C GLU A 110 5.08 -5.74 -9.89
N GLU A 111 4.20 -6.69 -10.19
CA GLU A 111 3.90 -7.11 -11.57
C GLU A 111 3.11 -6.07 -12.37
N ALA A 112 2.47 -5.12 -11.68
CA ALA A 112 1.90 -3.93 -12.30
C ALA A 112 2.96 -2.83 -12.59
N GLY A 113 4.24 -3.07 -12.25
CA GLY A 113 5.34 -2.14 -12.42
C GLY A 113 5.54 -1.18 -11.25
N GLY A 114 4.90 -1.44 -10.12
CA GLY A 114 5.07 -0.71 -8.88
C GLY A 114 6.19 -1.26 -7.99
N ARG A 115 6.20 -0.81 -6.74
CA ARG A 115 7.16 -1.25 -5.74
C ARG A 115 6.48 -1.50 -4.40
N PHE A 116 6.89 -2.57 -3.75
CA PHE A 116 6.57 -2.91 -2.36
C PHE A 116 7.82 -2.82 -1.49
N SER A 117 7.67 -2.35 -0.25
CA SER A 117 8.64 -2.55 0.83
C SER A 117 7.96 -2.45 2.20
N ASP A 118 8.67 -2.90 3.23
CA ASP A 118 8.39 -2.52 4.60
C ASP A 118 8.86 -1.06 4.87
N HIS A 119 8.65 -0.57 6.09
CA HIS A 119 9.04 0.78 6.51
C HIS A 119 10.58 1.00 6.52
N SER A 120 11.37 -0.06 6.61
CA SER A 120 12.85 0.02 6.56
C SER A 120 13.40 0.03 5.12
N GLY A 121 12.54 -0.21 4.14
CA GLY A 121 12.89 -0.35 2.73
C GLY A 121 13.25 -1.77 2.33
N GLY A 122 13.12 -2.75 3.24
CA GLY A 122 13.25 -4.17 2.96
C GLY A 122 11.98 -4.76 2.35
N SER A 123 12.03 -6.04 2.01
CA SER A 123 10.91 -6.78 1.42
C SER A 123 10.24 -7.75 2.40
N ARG A 124 10.30 -7.45 3.70
CA ARG A 124 9.71 -8.31 4.73
C ARG A 124 8.19 -8.17 4.72
N LEU A 125 7.50 -9.28 4.59
CA LEU A 125 6.04 -9.34 4.62
C LEU A 125 5.47 -9.44 6.05
N ASP A 126 6.30 -9.81 7.01
CA ASP A 126 5.97 -9.98 8.42
C ASP A 126 6.31 -8.76 9.29
N SER A 127 6.66 -7.63 8.67
CA SER A 127 7.03 -6.40 9.37
C SER A 127 5.84 -5.62 9.93
N ARG A 128 4.60 -6.05 9.65
CA ARG A 128 3.34 -5.37 9.95
C ARG A 128 3.18 -3.98 9.33
N THR A 129 4.18 -3.50 8.61
CA THR A 129 4.13 -2.25 7.86
C THR A 129 4.37 -2.53 6.39
N ALA A 130 3.68 -1.82 5.51
CA ALA A 130 3.83 -1.99 4.08
C ALA A 130 3.68 -0.67 3.34
N ILE A 131 4.53 -0.45 2.36
CA ILE A 131 4.48 0.67 1.45
C ILE A 131 4.32 0.10 0.04
N TYR A 132 3.23 0.47 -0.60
CA TYR A 132 2.96 0.18 -1.99
C TYR A 132 2.99 1.48 -2.78
N SER A 133 3.67 1.51 -3.92
CA SER A 133 3.76 2.73 -4.70
C SER A 133 3.97 2.46 -6.18
N ASN A 134 3.83 3.52 -6.99
CA ASN A 134 4.17 3.50 -8.41
C ASN A 134 5.69 3.48 -8.70
N GLY A 135 6.53 3.28 -7.68
CA GLY A 135 7.99 3.25 -7.78
C GLY A 135 8.66 4.63 -7.79
N ALA A 136 8.11 5.60 -8.51
CA ALA A 136 8.71 6.93 -8.67
C ALA A 136 8.83 7.70 -7.33
N ARG A 137 7.93 7.41 -6.38
CA ARG A 137 7.83 8.07 -5.08
C ARG A 137 8.34 7.26 -3.91
N HIS A 138 8.63 6.00 -4.12
CA HIS A 138 8.89 5.05 -3.05
C HIS A 138 10.01 5.51 -2.11
N ASN A 139 11.15 5.93 -2.66
CA ASN A 139 12.28 6.38 -1.86
C ASN A 139 11.96 7.66 -1.06
N LYS A 140 11.21 8.59 -1.67
CA LYS A 140 10.81 9.82 -0.98
C LYS A 140 9.88 9.53 0.21
N ILE A 141 8.95 8.58 0.05
CA ILE A 141 8.09 8.10 1.14
C ILE A 141 8.94 7.51 2.26
N LEU A 142 9.88 6.62 1.93
CA LEU A 142 10.80 6.04 2.90
C LEU A 142 11.62 7.08 3.65
N GLU A 143 12.16 8.09 2.96
CA GLU A 143 12.91 9.19 3.58
C GLU A 143 12.03 10.03 4.51
N SER A 144 10.78 10.27 4.14
CA SER A 144 9.83 10.97 5.00
C SER A 144 9.51 10.16 6.24
N LEU A 145 9.25 8.85 6.11
CA LEU A 145 9.00 7.95 7.24
C LEU A 145 10.18 7.86 8.19
N LYS A 146 11.42 7.87 7.69
CA LYS A 146 12.62 7.89 8.55
C LYS A 146 12.70 9.11 9.45
N LYS A 147 12.18 10.26 9.03
CA LYS A 147 12.14 11.48 9.86
C LYS A 147 11.18 11.35 11.04
N PHE A 148 10.21 10.46 10.97
CA PHE A 148 9.24 10.17 12.01
C PHE A 148 9.62 8.95 12.87
N GLN A 149 10.87 8.48 12.78
CA GLN A 149 11.47 7.51 13.70
C GLN A 149 12.42 8.19 14.70
N PRO A 150 11.99 9.17 15.54
CA PRO A 150 12.78 9.55 16.66
C PRO A 150 12.59 8.45 17.72
N ASP A 151 13.67 7.74 18.04
CA ASP A 151 13.80 6.90 19.22
C ASP A 151 13.04 5.55 19.26
N GLY A 152 12.84 4.89 18.14
CA GLY A 152 12.35 3.51 18.13
C GLY A 152 10.87 3.33 18.48
N GLN A 153 10.07 4.39 18.54
CA GLN A 153 8.64 4.28 18.87
C GLN A 153 7.82 3.53 17.79
N LEU A 154 8.15 3.63 16.52
CA LEU A 154 7.53 2.77 15.51
C LEU A 154 7.80 1.28 15.78
N SER A 155 8.94 0.96 16.39
CA SER A 155 9.29 -0.39 16.85
C SER A 155 8.35 -0.93 17.92
N LEU A 156 7.78 -0.09 18.78
CA LEU A 156 6.86 -0.52 19.84
C LEU A 156 5.52 -1.03 19.28
N TYR A 157 5.07 -0.45 18.16
CA TYR A 157 3.83 -0.90 17.48
C TYR A 157 4.03 -2.20 16.69
N ILE A 158 5.27 -2.48 16.26
CA ILE A 158 5.62 -3.69 15.53
C ILE A 158 5.79 -4.89 16.48
N SER A 159 6.11 -4.63 17.75
CA SER A 159 6.40 -5.65 18.78
C SER A 159 5.23 -5.95 19.73
N ALA A 160 4.04 -5.37 19.53
CA ALA A 160 2.88 -5.72 20.33
C ALA A 160 2.51 -7.21 20.12
N PRO A 161 2.37 -8.00 21.19
CA PRO A 161 2.04 -9.40 21.07
C PRO A 161 0.67 -9.58 20.43
N ASN A 162 0.56 -10.57 19.57
CA ASN A 162 -0.71 -11.05 19.05
C ASN A 162 -1.62 -11.47 20.22
N PHE A 163 -2.81 -10.88 20.30
CA PHE A 163 -3.91 -11.44 21.09
C PHE A 163 -4.77 -12.31 20.21
#